data_8d332b3437a4eaea53f38d1e69f8138d
#
_entry.id   8d332b3437a4eaea53f38d1e69f8138d
#
_cell.length_a   1.000
_cell.length_b   1.000
_cell.length_c   1.000
_cell.angle_alpha   90.00
_cell.angle_beta   90.00
_cell.angle_gamma   90.00
#
_symmetry.space_group_name_H-M   'P 1'
#
loop_
_entity.id
_entity.type
_entity.pdbx_description
1 polymer ?
#
loop_
_entity_poly.entity_id
_entity_poly.type
_entity_poly.pdbx_seq_one_letter_code
_entity_poly.pdbx_strand_id
1 'polypeptide(L)'
;SIVGCAMAYIYFNKKEELSVAASLTPLFGQKIKYGLWRNVIDVVSIVALALGLSSNLGMGLALIGSGLEAAYGIAQGPIVWFTLFAIITATFTIASVAGLDKGIKWLANGTTKIFYALLFFLVIAGPTVYICNMLNVGLATWGEHFLRWGFDPYIMDGEALVTWWTMFDWACWIAYAPLMA
;
A
#
# COMPACT_ATOMS: atom_id res chain seq x y z
N SER A 1 -8.34 6.59 0.93
CA SER A 1 -9.75 6.26 1.22
C SER A 1 -10.72 7.35 0.78
N ILE A 2 -10.55 8.63 1.13
CA ILE A 2 -11.47 9.72 0.70
C ILE A 2 -11.51 9.84 -0.83
N VAL A 3 -10.34 9.85 -1.48
CA VAL A 3 -10.25 9.91 -2.95
C VAL A 3 -10.88 8.68 -3.58
N GLY A 4 -10.64 7.48 -3.02
CA GLY A 4 -11.27 6.24 -3.49
C GLY A 4 -12.78 6.28 -3.37
N CYS A 5 -13.34 6.78 -2.24
CA CYS A 5 -14.79 6.96 -2.09
C CYS A 5 -15.36 7.94 -3.11
N ALA A 6 -14.67 9.05 -3.39
CA ALA A 6 -15.09 10.02 -4.39
C ALA A 6 -15.11 9.41 -5.79
N MET A 7 -14.09 8.63 -6.15
CA MET A 7 -14.02 7.93 -7.43
C MET A 7 -15.08 6.84 -7.55
N ALA A 8 -15.29 6.04 -6.50
CA ALA A 8 -16.36 5.05 -6.45
C ALA A 8 -17.74 5.70 -6.62
N TYR A 9 -17.99 6.82 -5.96
CA TYR A 9 -19.23 7.58 -6.13
C TYR A 9 -19.44 8.03 -7.58
N ILE A 10 -18.40 8.55 -8.23
CA ILE A 10 -18.47 9.01 -9.62
C ILE A 10 -18.71 7.83 -10.57
N TYR A 11 -18.01 6.73 -10.37
CA TYR A 11 -18.15 5.54 -11.19
C TYR A 11 -19.52 4.87 -11.03
N PHE A 12 -19.95 4.56 -9.80
CA PHE A 12 -21.19 3.82 -9.56
C PHE A 12 -22.45 4.68 -9.68
N ASN A 13 -22.44 5.93 -9.17
CA ASN A 13 -23.63 6.76 -9.14
C ASN A 13 -23.77 7.66 -10.37
N LYS A 14 -22.68 8.20 -10.88
CA LYS A 14 -22.70 9.06 -12.08
C LYS A 14 -22.42 8.30 -13.37
N LYS A 15 -22.03 7.03 -13.29
CA LYS A 15 -21.68 6.17 -14.44
C LYS A 15 -20.63 6.81 -15.35
N GLU A 16 -19.70 7.55 -14.77
CA GLU A 16 -18.57 8.13 -15.49
C GLU A 16 -17.39 7.16 -15.48
N GLU A 17 -16.43 7.39 -16.37
CA GLU A 17 -15.23 6.55 -16.45
C GLU A 17 -14.39 6.65 -15.17
N LEU A 18 -13.78 5.53 -14.77
CA LEU A 18 -12.89 5.47 -13.64
C LEU A 18 -11.55 6.15 -14.00
N SER A 19 -11.40 7.42 -13.63
CA SER A 19 -10.25 8.24 -13.94
C SER A 19 -10.02 9.25 -12.83
N VAL A 20 -8.74 9.49 -12.51
CA VAL A 20 -8.38 10.52 -11.53
C VAL A 20 -8.79 11.90 -12.03
N ALA A 21 -8.68 12.16 -13.33
CA ALA A 21 -9.14 13.41 -13.94
C ALA A 21 -10.66 13.60 -13.81
N ALA A 22 -11.43 12.52 -13.87
CA ALA A 22 -12.89 12.60 -13.68
C ALA A 22 -13.26 13.05 -12.26
N SER A 23 -12.48 12.66 -11.24
CA SER A 23 -12.73 13.09 -9.86
C SER A 23 -12.50 14.59 -9.63
N LEU A 24 -11.73 15.23 -10.50
CA LEU A 24 -11.43 16.67 -10.46
C LEU A 24 -12.45 17.53 -11.22
N THR A 25 -13.33 16.91 -11.97
CA THR A 25 -14.36 17.61 -12.78
C THR A 25 -15.23 18.58 -11.96
N PRO A 26 -15.68 18.25 -10.72
CA PRO A 26 -16.47 19.18 -9.91
C PRO A 26 -15.74 20.47 -9.52
N LEU A 27 -14.41 20.42 -9.44
CA LEU A 27 -13.57 21.56 -9.04
C LEU A 27 -13.14 22.42 -10.23
N PHE A 28 -12.78 21.80 -11.34
CA PHE A 28 -12.15 22.45 -12.48
C PHE A 28 -13.04 22.50 -13.75
N GLY A 29 -14.23 21.92 -13.66
CA GLY A 29 -15.20 21.93 -14.75
C GLY A 29 -14.94 20.90 -15.86
N GLN A 30 -15.85 20.86 -16.82
CA GLN A 30 -15.88 19.86 -17.91
C GLN A 30 -14.63 19.87 -18.83
N LYS A 31 -13.86 20.94 -18.84
CA LYS A 31 -12.65 21.06 -19.68
C LYS A 31 -11.56 20.05 -19.30
N ILE A 32 -11.51 19.61 -18.05
CA ILE A 32 -10.55 18.59 -17.59
C ILE A 32 -10.96 17.20 -18.04
N LYS A 33 -12.25 16.95 -18.24
CA LYS A 33 -12.78 15.66 -18.66
C LYS A 33 -12.43 15.30 -20.12
N TYR A 34 -12.34 16.31 -20.99
CA TYR A 34 -12.13 16.13 -22.43
C TYR A 34 -10.95 16.97 -22.88
N GLY A 35 -9.74 16.44 -22.87
CA GLY A 35 -8.62 17.19 -23.41
C GLY A 35 -7.26 16.67 -23.01
N LEU A 36 -6.24 17.41 -23.37
CA LEU A 36 -4.84 17.09 -23.09
C LEU A 36 -4.58 16.94 -21.57
N TRP A 37 -5.23 17.77 -20.78
CA TRP A 37 -5.10 17.75 -19.31
C TRP A 37 -5.57 16.44 -18.68
N ARG A 38 -6.64 15.83 -19.21
CA ARG A 38 -7.06 14.50 -18.78
C ARG A 38 -5.94 13.49 -18.97
N ASN A 39 -5.39 13.43 -20.18
CA ASN A 39 -4.36 12.46 -20.51
C ASN A 39 -3.11 12.66 -19.65
N VAL A 40 -2.72 13.92 -19.41
CA VAL A 40 -1.57 14.23 -18.54
C VAL A 40 -1.82 13.75 -17.11
N ILE A 41 -2.96 14.06 -16.52
CA ILE A 41 -3.32 13.67 -15.16
C ILE A 41 -3.37 12.15 -15.04
N ASP A 42 -4.02 11.46 -15.96
CA ASP A 42 -4.15 10.01 -15.91
C ASP A 42 -2.80 9.32 -16.13
N VAL A 43 -1.97 9.78 -17.07
CA VAL A 43 -0.61 9.25 -17.29
C VAL A 43 0.28 9.46 -16.06
N VAL A 44 0.29 10.66 -15.49
CA VAL A 44 1.06 10.94 -14.26
C VAL A 44 0.60 10.06 -13.12
N SER A 45 -0.71 9.86 -12.98
CA SER A 45 -1.27 8.97 -11.94
C SER A 45 -0.86 7.50 -12.14
N ILE A 46 -0.86 7.00 -13.38
CA ILE A 46 -0.43 5.64 -13.69
C ILE A 46 1.07 5.47 -13.42
N VAL A 47 1.89 6.46 -13.81
CA VAL A 47 3.34 6.42 -13.54
C VAL A 47 3.61 6.45 -12.03
N ALA A 48 2.94 7.32 -11.29
CA ALA A 48 3.05 7.38 -9.83
C ALA A 48 2.64 6.06 -9.17
N LEU A 49 1.55 5.44 -9.65
CA LEU A 49 1.10 4.13 -9.21
C LEU A 49 2.15 3.05 -9.46
N ALA A 50 2.71 2.99 -10.66
CA ALA A 50 3.72 2.01 -11.03
C ALA A 50 4.99 2.15 -10.17
N LEU A 51 5.45 3.39 -9.93
CA LEU A 51 6.60 3.66 -9.06
C LEU A 51 6.33 3.28 -7.61
N GLY A 52 5.14 3.60 -7.08
CA GLY A 52 4.74 3.23 -5.73
C GLY A 52 4.65 1.72 -5.51
N LEU A 53 4.04 1.00 -6.46
CA LEU A 53 3.99 -0.46 -6.43
C LEU A 53 5.37 -1.08 -6.49
N SER A 54 6.26 -0.57 -7.34
CA SER A 54 7.63 -1.06 -7.47
C SER A 54 8.43 -0.87 -6.18
N SER A 55 8.27 0.27 -5.51
CA SER A 55 8.91 0.55 -4.22
C SER A 55 8.41 -0.41 -3.12
N ASN A 56 7.10 -0.59 -3.00
CA ASN A 56 6.51 -1.52 -2.04
C ASN A 56 6.95 -2.97 -2.28
N LEU A 57 7.02 -3.38 -3.55
CA LEU A 57 7.53 -4.70 -3.92
C LEU A 57 9.00 -4.88 -3.53
N GLY A 58 9.81 -3.86 -3.76
CA GLY A 58 11.22 -3.85 -3.36
C GLY A 58 11.42 -4.01 -1.85
N MET A 59 10.64 -3.25 -1.05
CA MET A 59 10.64 -3.41 0.41
C MET A 59 10.17 -4.80 0.85
N GLY A 60 9.13 -5.33 0.22
CA GLY A 60 8.65 -6.68 0.49
C GLY A 60 9.70 -7.76 0.21
N LEU A 61 10.43 -7.64 -0.89
CA LEU A 61 11.54 -8.53 -1.24
C LEU A 61 12.68 -8.45 -0.21
N ALA A 62 13.03 -7.25 0.23
CA ALA A 62 14.05 -7.05 1.25
C ALA A 62 13.65 -7.69 2.61
N LEU A 63 12.38 -7.54 3.01
CA LEU A 63 11.86 -8.17 4.23
C LEU A 63 11.88 -9.70 4.16
N ILE A 64 11.46 -10.28 3.04
CA ILE A 64 11.51 -11.73 2.84
C ILE A 64 12.97 -12.20 2.81
N GLY A 65 13.84 -11.49 2.12
CA GLY A 65 15.29 -11.80 2.07
C GLY A 65 15.93 -11.79 3.45
N SER A 66 15.64 -10.77 4.26
CA SER A 66 16.12 -10.66 5.64
C SER A 66 15.58 -11.81 6.53
N GLY A 67 14.31 -12.18 6.33
CA GLY A 67 13.72 -13.31 7.03
C GLY A 67 14.38 -14.65 6.68
N LEU A 68 14.70 -14.87 5.40
CA LEU A 68 15.41 -16.08 4.95
C LEU A 68 16.84 -16.14 5.47
N GLU A 69 17.53 -15.00 5.53
CA GLU A 69 18.86 -14.90 6.12
C GLU A 69 18.84 -15.22 7.60
N ALA A 70 17.91 -14.66 8.35
CA ALA A 70 17.78 -14.88 9.79
C ALA A 70 17.35 -16.31 10.14
N ALA A 71 16.46 -16.94 9.37
CA ALA A 71 15.92 -18.25 9.67
C ALA A 71 16.78 -19.41 9.13
N TYR A 72 17.38 -19.24 7.98
CA TYR A 72 18.06 -20.30 7.23
C TYR A 72 19.54 -20.00 6.91
N GLY A 73 20.04 -18.81 7.27
CA GLY A 73 21.41 -18.41 6.96
C GLY A 73 21.66 -18.15 5.46
N ILE A 74 20.61 -17.95 4.67
CA ILE A 74 20.74 -17.70 3.24
C ILE A 74 21.12 -16.24 3.04
N ALA A 75 22.39 -15.98 2.71
CA ALA A 75 22.88 -14.62 2.50
C ALA A 75 22.11 -13.91 1.38
N GLN A 76 21.76 -12.65 1.60
CA GLN A 76 21.12 -11.81 0.60
C GLN A 76 22.06 -11.58 -0.58
N GLY A 77 21.59 -11.93 -1.77
CA GLY A 77 22.35 -11.77 -2.99
C GLY A 77 21.46 -11.61 -4.21
N PRO A 78 22.01 -11.18 -5.35
CA PRO A 78 21.23 -10.96 -6.57
C PRO A 78 20.39 -12.18 -6.96
N ILE A 79 20.93 -13.38 -6.80
CA ILE A 79 20.25 -14.64 -7.16
C ILE A 79 18.98 -14.81 -6.30
N VAL A 80 19.08 -14.60 -4.99
CA VAL A 80 17.94 -14.71 -4.06
C VAL A 80 16.86 -13.68 -4.41
N TRP A 81 17.28 -12.45 -4.68
CA TRP A 81 16.37 -11.37 -5.06
C TRP A 81 15.65 -11.63 -6.38
N PHE A 82 16.37 -12.07 -7.41
CA PHE A 82 15.77 -12.43 -8.69
C PHE A 82 14.82 -13.63 -8.57
N THR A 83 15.17 -14.62 -7.77
CA THR A 83 14.32 -15.79 -7.54
C THR A 83 13.02 -15.40 -6.82
N LEU A 84 13.11 -14.62 -5.75
CA LEU A 84 11.93 -14.12 -5.04
C LEU A 84 11.06 -13.25 -5.93
N PHE A 85 11.68 -12.34 -6.68
CA PHE A 85 10.97 -11.49 -7.66
C PHE A 85 10.23 -12.33 -8.70
N ALA A 86 10.88 -13.35 -9.26
CA ALA A 86 10.27 -14.23 -10.25
C ALA A 86 9.08 -15.00 -9.68
N ILE A 87 9.19 -15.54 -8.46
CA ILE A 87 8.11 -16.26 -7.78
C ILE A 87 6.92 -15.33 -7.52
N ILE A 88 7.16 -14.14 -6.98
CA ILE A 88 6.09 -13.18 -6.68
C ILE A 88 5.41 -12.72 -7.97
N THR A 89 6.20 -12.39 -9.01
CA THR A 89 5.67 -11.95 -10.29
C THR A 89 4.85 -13.06 -10.96
N ALA A 90 5.34 -14.30 -10.94
CA ALA A 90 4.60 -15.45 -11.48
C ALA A 90 3.27 -15.66 -10.73
N THR A 91 3.29 -15.61 -9.40
CA THR A 91 2.09 -15.76 -8.56
C THR A 91 1.06 -14.67 -8.88
N PHE A 92 1.52 -13.43 -8.95
CA PHE A 92 0.67 -12.29 -9.27
C PHE A 92 0.11 -12.36 -10.69
N THR A 93 0.93 -12.75 -11.66
CA THR A 93 0.52 -12.90 -13.06
C THR A 93 -0.54 -13.98 -13.20
N ILE A 94 -0.34 -15.15 -12.59
CA ILE A 94 -1.31 -16.25 -12.60
C ILE A 94 -2.64 -15.78 -11.96
N ALA A 95 -2.58 -15.11 -10.82
CA ALA A 95 -3.77 -14.58 -10.15
C ALA A 95 -4.50 -13.55 -11.01
N SER A 96 -3.77 -12.68 -11.72
CA SER A 96 -4.35 -11.67 -12.60
C SER A 96 -5.00 -12.28 -13.84
N VAL A 97 -4.37 -13.27 -14.45
CA VAL A 97 -4.93 -13.99 -15.61
C VAL A 97 -6.18 -14.79 -15.25
N ALA A 98 -6.26 -15.33 -14.04
CA ALA A 98 -7.44 -16.02 -13.53
C ALA A 98 -8.63 -15.07 -13.26
N GLY A 99 -8.40 -13.77 -13.31
CA GLY A 99 -9.40 -12.70 -13.17
C GLY A 99 -9.64 -12.25 -11.73
N LEU A 100 -10.30 -11.10 -11.61
CA LEU A 100 -10.56 -10.43 -10.32
C LEU A 100 -11.33 -11.31 -9.34
N ASP A 101 -12.41 -11.91 -9.79
CA ASP A 101 -13.31 -12.67 -8.92
C ASP A 101 -12.76 -14.01 -8.46
N LYS A 102 -11.93 -14.66 -9.26
CA LYS A 102 -11.40 -15.99 -8.95
C LYS A 102 -9.94 -15.94 -8.48
N GLY A 103 -9.07 -15.30 -9.23
CA GLY A 103 -7.64 -15.30 -8.95
C GLY A 103 -7.25 -14.34 -7.83
N ILE A 104 -7.55 -13.06 -7.99
CA ILE A 104 -7.13 -12.02 -7.04
C ILE A 104 -7.88 -12.20 -5.71
N LYS A 105 -9.19 -12.47 -5.75
CA LYS A 105 -10.00 -12.72 -4.55
C LYS A 105 -9.54 -13.96 -3.79
N TRP A 106 -9.18 -15.03 -4.49
CA TRP A 106 -8.66 -16.24 -3.86
C TRP A 106 -7.31 -15.97 -3.17
N LEU A 107 -6.40 -15.27 -3.85
CA LEU A 107 -5.11 -14.91 -3.30
C LEU A 107 -5.26 -13.99 -2.07
N ALA A 108 -6.10 -12.96 -2.17
CA ALA A 108 -6.39 -12.05 -1.06
C ALA A 108 -6.98 -12.76 0.15
N ASN A 109 -7.97 -13.64 -0.07
CA ASN A 109 -8.58 -14.43 1.00
C ASN A 109 -7.57 -15.41 1.63
N GLY A 110 -6.70 -16.01 0.83
CA GLY A 110 -5.62 -16.88 1.29
C GLY A 110 -4.65 -16.12 2.20
N THR A 111 -4.17 -14.97 1.74
CA THR A 111 -3.27 -14.10 2.50
C THR A 111 -3.90 -13.65 3.82
N THR A 112 -5.17 -13.26 3.79
CA THR A 112 -5.91 -12.85 4.99
C THR A 112 -6.02 -13.98 6.01
N LYS A 113 -6.32 -15.21 5.56
CA LYS A 113 -6.39 -16.38 6.45
C LYS A 113 -5.05 -16.70 7.08
N ILE A 114 -3.97 -16.66 6.30
CA ILE A 114 -2.61 -16.88 6.80
C ILE A 114 -2.24 -15.79 7.82
N PHE A 115 -2.57 -14.53 7.53
CA PHE A 115 -2.33 -13.42 8.45
C PHE A 115 -3.01 -13.64 9.81
N TYR A 116 -4.30 -13.98 9.82
CA TYR A 116 -5.02 -14.25 11.08
C TYR A 116 -4.49 -15.51 11.79
N ALA A 117 -4.13 -16.55 11.06
CA ALA A 117 -3.54 -17.75 11.64
C ALA A 117 -2.19 -17.46 12.32
N LEU A 118 -1.33 -16.66 11.67
CA LEU A 118 -0.07 -16.21 12.25
C LEU A 118 -0.27 -15.32 13.48
N LEU A 119 -1.21 -14.37 13.40
CA LEU A 119 -1.53 -13.49 14.51
C LEU A 119 -2.01 -14.29 15.73
N PHE A 120 -2.92 -15.24 15.51
CA PHE A 120 -3.42 -16.13 16.56
C PHE A 120 -2.33 -17.02 17.14
N PHE A 121 -1.47 -17.57 16.28
CA PHE A 121 -0.30 -18.34 16.71
C PHE A 121 0.66 -17.50 17.58
N LEU A 122 0.95 -16.27 17.16
CA LEU A 122 1.81 -15.36 17.92
C LEU A 122 1.22 -15.00 19.30
N VAL A 123 -0.09 -14.85 19.39
CA VAL A 123 -0.75 -14.56 20.68
C VAL A 123 -0.69 -15.77 21.62
N ILE A 124 -0.83 -17.00 21.10
CA ILE A 124 -0.84 -18.22 21.94
C ILE A 124 0.56 -18.70 22.26
N ALA A 125 1.42 -18.82 21.25
CA ALA A 125 2.75 -19.40 21.38
C ALA A 125 3.85 -18.37 21.72
N GLY A 126 3.56 -17.10 21.53
CA GLY A 126 4.48 -16.01 21.80
C GLY A 126 4.44 -15.53 23.27
N PRO A 127 5.25 -14.52 23.60
CA PRO A 127 5.25 -13.92 24.93
C PRO A 127 4.02 -13.01 25.12
N THR A 128 2.86 -13.60 25.34
CA THR A 128 1.54 -12.92 25.39
C THR A 128 1.51 -11.74 26.36
N VAL A 129 2.12 -11.90 27.55
CA VAL A 129 2.20 -10.84 28.56
C VAL A 129 2.99 -9.64 28.02
N TYR A 130 4.11 -9.90 27.34
CA TYR A 130 4.90 -8.85 26.71
C TYR A 130 4.11 -8.14 25.60
N ILE A 131 3.42 -8.89 24.75
CA ILE A 131 2.59 -8.36 23.66
C ILE A 131 1.49 -7.44 24.23
N CYS A 132 0.78 -7.89 25.28
CA CYS A 132 -0.25 -7.09 25.94
C CYS A 132 0.31 -5.83 26.60
N ASN A 133 1.46 -5.95 27.28
CA ASN A 133 2.11 -4.79 27.89
C ASN A 133 2.56 -3.78 26.84
N MET A 134 3.18 -4.24 25.76
CA MET A 134 3.59 -3.37 24.65
C MET A 134 2.42 -2.68 23.97
N LEU A 135 1.30 -3.41 23.80
CA LEU A 135 0.07 -2.82 23.27
C LEU A 135 -0.46 -1.71 24.17
N ASN A 136 -0.52 -1.95 25.49
CA ASN A 136 -0.99 -0.94 26.46
C ASN A 136 -0.07 0.28 26.49
N VAL A 137 1.24 0.08 26.56
CA VAL A 137 2.22 1.16 26.54
C VAL A 137 2.16 1.92 25.21
N GLY A 138 2.08 1.21 24.09
CA GLY A 138 1.96 1.81 22.77
C GLY A 138 0.70 2.66 22.62
N LEU A 139 -0.46 2.17 23.07
CA LEU A 139 -1.71 2.91 23.04
C LEU A 139 -1.68 4.14 23.96
N ALA A 140 -1.11 4.01 25.16
CA ALA A 140 -0.97 5.13 26.10
C ALA A 140 -0.06 6.22 25.52
N THR A 141 1.11 5.83 25.02
CA THR A 141 2.08 6.76 24.40
C THR A 141 1.50 7.43 23.15
N TRP A 142 0.81 6.66 22.32
CA TRP A 142 0.13 7.20 21.15
C TRP A 142 -0.96 8.20 21.53
N GLY A 143 -1.80 7.88 22.53
CA GLY A 143 -2.86 8.77 23.00
C GLY A 143 -2.31 10.07 23.59
N GLU A 144 -1.23 9.99 24.38
CA GLU A 144 -0.57 11.13 24.97
C GLU A 144 0.06 12.07 23.93
N HIS A 145 0.67 11.52 22.90
CA HIS A 145 1.43 12.27 21.90
C HIS A 145 0.70 12.43 20.57
N PHE A 146 -0.52 11.96 20.45
CA PHE A 146 -1.29 11.92 19.19
C PHE A 146 -1.29 13.24 18.42
N LEU A 147 -1.62 14.33 19.10
CA LEU A 147 -1.66 15.66 18.46
C LEU A 147 -0.27 16.15 18.11
N ARG A 148 0.71 15.95 18.99
CA ARG A 148 2.07 16.38 18.74
C ARG A 148 2.71 15.64 17.58
N TRP A 149 2.60 14.32 17.57
CA TRP A 149 3.16 13.51 16.46
C TRP A 149 2.43 13.70 15.13
N GLY A 150 1.15 14.07 15.18
CA GLY A 150 0.35 14.32 13.98
C GLY A 150 0.59 15.68 13.33
N PHE A 151 1.03 16.67 14.11
CA PHE A 151 1.15 18.06 13.64
C PHE A 151 2.58 18.63 13.69
N ASP A 152 3.51 17.95 14.34
CA ASP A 152 4.91 18.37 14.41
C ASP A 152 5.78 17.53 13.47
N PRO A 153 6.16 18.04 12.29
CA PRO A 153 6.98 17.30 11.31
C PRO A 153 8.43 17.15 11.76
N TYR A 154 8.89 17.89 12.77
CA TYR A 154 10.30 17.90 13.20
C TYR A 154 10.59 16.98 14.39
N ILE A 155 9.59 16.30 14.93
CA ILE A 155 9.70 15.55 16.19
C ILE A 155 10.70 14.39 16.14
N MET A 156 11.06 13.91 14.95
CA MET A 156 11.94 12.76 14.76
C MET A 156 13.33 13.11 14.23
N ASP A 157 13.78 14.34 14.33
CA ASP A 157 15.03 14.82 13.69
C ASP A 157 15.15 14.43 12.21
N GLY A 158 14.05 14.14 11.58
CA GLY A 158 13.96 13.53 10.27
C GLY A 158 13.21 14.38 9.27
N GLU A 159 13.59 15.66 9.10
CA GLU A 159 13.04 16.48 8.02
C GLU A 159 13.12 15.74 6.68
N ALA A 160 14.22 15.06 6.40
CA ALA A 160 14.38 14.24 5.23
C ALA A 160 13.43 13.04 5.22
N LEU A 161 13.26 12.32 6.34
CA LEU A 161 12.39 11.16 6.44
C LEU A 161 10.93 11.55 6.28
N VAL A 162 10.48 12.59 6.97
CA VAL A 162 9.09 13.07 6.89
C VAL A 162 8.81 13.68 5.53
N THR A 163 9.70 14.52 5.00
CA THR A 163 9.48 15.20 3.73
C THR A 163 9.53 14.23 2.56
N TRP A 164 10.56 13.39 2.47
CA TRP A 164 10.74 12.49 1.34
C TRP A 164 9.82 11.27 1.41
N TRP A 165 9.78 10.56 2.54
CA TRP A 165 8.97 9.35 2.66
C TRP A 165 7.48 9.62 2.78
N THR A 166 7.08 10.59 3.58
CA THR A 166 5.66 10.91 3.75
C THR A 166 5.08 11.49 2.46
N MET A 167 5.77 12.42 1.81
CA MET A 167 5.31 12.99 0.53
C MET A 167 5.25 11.93 -0.57
N PHE A 168 6.26 11.06 -0.65
CA PHE A 168 6.29 9.96 -1.61
C PHE A 168 5.18 8.96 -1.35
N ASP A 169 5.00 8.52 -0.12
CA ASP A 169 3.94 7.58 0.29
C ASP A 169 2.54 8.15 0.02
N TRP A 170 2.31 9.40 0.38
CA TRP A 170 1.03 10.06 0.10
C TRP A 170 0.74 10.16 -1.39
N ALA A 171 1.72 10.50 -2.21
CA ALA A 171 1.55 10.53 -3.66
C ALA A 171 1.21 9.16 -4.22
N CYS A 172 1.87 8.09 -3.76
CA CYS A 172 1.58 6.72 -4.14
C CYS A 172 0.17 6.29 -3.74
N TRP A 173 -0.25 6.58 -2.51
CA TRP A 173 -1.57 6.21 -2.00
C TRP A 173 -2.71 6.95 -2.71
N ILE A 174 -2.51 8.21 -3.09
CA ILE A 174 -3.49 8.95 -3.90
C ILE A 174 -3.62 8.30 -5.29
N ALA A 175 -2.51 7.94 -5.91
CA ALA A 175 -2.51 7.25 -7.20
C ALA A 175 -3.12 5.84 -7.14
N TYR A 176 -3.17 5.22 -5.95
CA TYR A 176 -3.81 3.94 -5.71
C TYR A 176 -5.35 4.01 -5.64
N ALA A 177 -5.90 5.20 -5.52
CA ALA A 177 -7.34 5.40 -5.35
C ALA A 177 -8.20 4.75 -6.45
N PRO A 178 -7.81 4.75 -7.75
CA PRO A 178 -8.56 4.07 -8.80
C PRO A 178 -8.71 2.55 -8.60
N LEU A 179 -7.75 1.92 -7.93
CA LEU A 179 -7.79 0.48 -7.66
C LEU A 179 -8.64 0.13 -6.44
N MET A 180 -8.94 1.12 -5.60
CA MET A 180 -9.78 0.96 -4.42
C MET A 180 -11.26 1.28 -4.67
N ALA A 181 -11.56 1.93 -5.78
CA ALA A 181 -12.90 2.29 -6.20
C ALA A 181 -13.61 1.15 -6.93
#